data_29773be06f97b1017f53bfe37c3a5a8b
#
_entry.id   29773be06f97b1017f53bfe37c3a5a8b
#
_cell.length_a   1.000
_cell.length_b   1.000
_cell.length_c   1.000
_cell.angle_alpha   90.00
_cell.angle_beta   90.00
_cell.angle_gamma   90.00
#
_symmetry.space_group_name_H-M   'P 1'
#
loop_
_entity.id
_entity.type
_entity.pdbx_description
1 polymer ?
#
loop_
_entity_poly.entity_id
_entity_poly.type
_entity_poly.pdbx_seq_one_letter_code
_entity_poly.pdbx_strand_id
1 'polypeptide(L)'
;MCIRDSLNTVYAAVKGTTKHVGTSFTEAPYVAPAVSMLHVIAGGEDKWRARPFVSNSNCFVVPPLRFATESCQVMEEAVKAGMPVLLLSAGQAGATAPAAIAGAIAQALSEVIAGLIYVNAMKPGHPCIVGT
;
A
#
# COMPACT_ATOMS: atom_id res chain seq x y z
N MET A 1 -13.64 8.67 7.20
CA MET A 1 -12.63 9.74 7.02
C MET A 1 -12.91 10.39 5.70
N CYS A 2 -12.90 11.71 5.57
CA CYS A 2 -13.19 12.36 4.29
C CYS A 2 -11.90 12.59 3.48
N ILE A 3 -12.02 12.89 2.19
CA ILE A 3 -10.88 13.15 1.30
C ILE A 3 -9.95 14.25 1.85
N ARG A 4 -10.52 15.30 2.46
CA ARG A 4 -9.78 16.40 3.07
C ARG A 4 -8.88 15.92 4.20
N ASP A 5 -9.36 15.00 5.04
CA ASP A 5 -8.58 14.43 6.15
C ASP A 5 -7.43 13.58 5.63
N SER A 6 -7.67 12.78 4.58
CA SER A 6 -6.64 11.98 3.93
C SER A 6 -5.53 12.86 3.33
N LEU A 7 -5.89 13.93 2.63
CA LEU A 7 -4.92 14.88 2.06
C LEU A 7 -4.12 15.60 3.16
N ASN A 8 -4.79 16.06 4.21
CA ASN A 8 -4.13 16.74 5.33
C ASN A 8 -3.14 15.80 6.06
N THR A 9 -3.51 14.54 6.23
CA THR A 9 -2.63 13.52 6.85
C THR A 9 -1.37 13.31 6.03
N VAL A 10 -1.51 13.10 4.71
CA VAL A 10 -0.37 12.91 3.80
C VAL A 10 0.50 14.17 3.77
N TYR A 11 -0.10 15.35 3.67
CA TYR A 11 0.62 16.62 3.66
C TYR A 11 1.42 16.85 4.94
N ALA A 12 0.80 16.64 6.11
CA ALA A 12 1.45 16.79 7.40
C ALA A 12 2.63 15.82 7.57
N ALA A 13 2.44 14.56 7.15
CA ALA A 13 3.49 13.55 7.20
C ALA A 13 4.68 13.92 6.32
N VAL A 14 4.44 14.31 5.07
CA VAL A 14 5.50 14.70 4.13
C VAL A 14 6.21 15.98 4.56
N LYS A 15 5.49 16.95 5.13
CA LYS A 15 6.08 18.18 5.67
C LYS A 15 6.93 17.93 6.93
N GLY A 16 6.57 16.90 7.71
CA GLY A 16 7.22 16.61 9.00
C GLY A 16 8.54 15.85 8.90
N THR A 17 8.92 15.33 7.72
CA THR A 17 10.13 14.53 7.58
C THR A 17 10.75 14.65 6.19
N THR A 18 12.07 14.42 6.12
CA THR A 18 12.81 14.26 4.85
C THR A 18 13.00 12.79 4.45
N LYS A 19 12.47 11.87 5.26
CA LYS A 19 12.54 10.42 5.00
C LYS A 19 11.32 9.95 4.20
N HIS A 20 11.39 8.72 3.71
CA HIS A 20 10.27 8.07 3.05
C HIS A 20 9.06 7.95 3.99
N VAL A 21 7.88 8.20 3.47
CA VAL A 21 6.62 8.17 4.23
C VAL A 21 5.77 7.00 3.76
N GLY A 22 5.32 6.17 4.70
CA GLY A 22 4.24 5.21 4.48
C GLY A 22 2.89 5.85 4.79
N THR A 23 1.91 5.68 3.93
CA THR A 23 0.54 6.17 4.14
C THR A 23 -0.48 5.09 3.80
N SER A 24 -1.70 5.24 4.29
CA SER A 24 -2.82 4.35 3.97
C SER A 24 -4.01 5.19 3.54
N PHE A 25 -4.79 4.65 2.60
CA PHE A 25 -6.04 5.26 2.16
C PHE A 25 -7.21 4.33 2.52
N THR A 26 -8.31 4.91 2.95
CA THR A 26 -9.53 4.16 3.27
C THR A 26 -10.34 3.81 2.04
N GLU A 27 -10.23 4.60 0.97
CA GLU A 27 -11.02 4.48 -0.25
C GLU A 27 -10.17 4.85 -1.48
N ALA A 28 -10.40 4.15 -2.58
CA ALA A 28 -9.69 4.36 -3.84
C ALA A 28 -9.76 5.80 -4.40
N PRO A 29 -10.90 6.52 -4.33
CA PRO A 29 -10.99 7.89 -4.82
C PRO A 29 -10.05 8.89 -4.14
N TYR A 30 -9.50 8.56 -2.97
CA TYR A 30 -8.58 9.46 -2.25
C TYR A 30 -7.13 9.38 -2.74
N VAL A 31 -6.79 8.35 -3.50
CA VAL A 31 -5.42 8.14 -3.99
C VAL A 31 -5.02 9.20 -5.02
N ALA A 32 -5.84 9.39 -6.06
CA ALA A 32 -5.50 10.30 -7.15
C ALA A 32 -5.28 11.77 -6.72
N PRO A 33 -6.14 12.38 -5.88
CA PRO A 33 -5.89 13.73 -5.35
C PRO A 33 -4.62 13.82 -4.50
N ALA A 34 -4.33 12.79 -3.70
CA ALA A 34 -3.10 12.75 -2.90
C ALA A 34 -1.86 12.68 -3.80
N VAL A 35 -1.87 11.85 -4.84
CA VAL A 35 -0.77 11.77 -5.80
C VAL A 35 -0.59 13.08 -6.56
N SER A 36 -1.68 13.75 -6.95
CA SER A 36 -1.60 15.07 -7.58
C SER A 36 -0.90 16.09 -6.69
N MET A 37 -1.19 16.08 -5.39
CA MET A 37 -0.49 16.92 -4.42
C MET A 37 1.01 16.53 -4.31
N LEU A 38 1.32 15.23 -4.32
CA LEU A 38 2.70 14.76 -4.27
C LEU A 38 3.49 15.13 -5.53
N HIS A 39 2.86 15.18 -6.72
CA HIS A 39 3.47 15.69 -7.94
C HIS A 39 3.89 17.17 -7.78
N VAL A 40 3.04 17.99 -7.18
CA VAL A 40 3.38 19.40 -6.90
C VAL A 40 4.58 19.49 -5.93
N ILE A 41 4.56 18.71 -4.84
CA ILE A 41 5.65 18.68 -3.85
C ILE A 41 6.96 18.17 -4.47
N ALA A 42 6.89 17.18 -5.37
CA ALA A 42 8.06 16.66 -6.09
C ALA A 42 8.64 17.66 -7.11
N GLY A 43 7.86 18.65 -7.53
CA GLY A 43 8.20 19.57 -8.61
C GLY A 43 7.95 19.00 -10.01
N GLY A 44 6.96 18.13 -10.13
CA GLY A 44 6.46 17.53 -11.36
C GLY A 44 6.28 16.01 -11.29
N GLU A 45 5.43 15.49 -12.18
CA GLU A 45 5.13 14.05 -12.28
C GLU A 45 6.40 13.23 -12.60
N ASP A 46 7.25 13.70 -13.51
CA ASP A 46 8.47 12.98 -13.89
C ASP A 46 9.43 12.81 -12.70
N LYS A 47 9.55 13.84 -11.86
CA LYS A 47 10.37 13.78 -10.66
C LYS A 47 9.77 12.85 -9.62
N TRP A 48 8.45 12.85 -9.48
CA TRP A 48 7.75 11.89 -8.64
C TRP A 48 8.00 10.45 -9.11
N ARG A 49 7.82 10.17 -10.39
CA ARG A 49 8.01 8.83 -10.96
C ARG A 49 9.46 8.34 -10.85
N ALA A 50 10.43 9.25 -11.00
CA ALA A 50 11.85 8.93 -10.86
C ALA A 50 12.25 8.59 -9.42
N ARG A 51 11.61 9.22 -8.43
CA ARG A 51 11.91 9.03 -7.00
C ARG A 51 10.66 9.22 -6.14
N PRO A 52 9.75 8.26 -6.09
CA PRO A 52 8.61 8.34 -5.19
C PRO A 52 9.07 8.27 -3.73
N PHE A 53 8.66 9.23 -2.93
CA PHE A 53 9.04 9.36 -1.52
C PHE A 53 7.88 9.02 -0.57
N VAL A 54 6.76 8.59 -1.11
CA VAL A 54 5.60 8.08 -0.36
C VAL A 54 5.18 6.73 -0.93
N SER A 55 4.86 5.78 -0.08
CA SER A 55 4.27 4.49 -0.44
C SER A 55 2.90 4.30 0.17
N ASN A 56 2.04 3.53 -0.50
CA ASN A 56 0.79 3.05 0.06
C ASN A 56 1.04 1.80 0.90
N SER A 57 0.83 1.89 2.21
CA SER A 57 0.83 0.73 3.11
C SER A 57 -0.54 0.09 3.05
N ASN A 58 -0.62 -1.12 2.52
CA ASN A 58 -1.89 -1.77 2.23
C ASN A 58 -1.99 -3.16 2.86
N CYS A 59 -2.89 -3.30 3.83
CA CYS A 59 -3.35 -4.60 4.33
C CYS A 59 -4.54 -5.05 3.45
N PHE A 60 -4.23 -5.64 2.30
CA PHE A 60 -5.21 -6.06 1.30
C PHE A 60 -5.84 -7.42 1.60
N VAL A 61 -5.32 -8.14 2.58
CA VAL A 61 -5.79 -9.46 2.98
C VAL A 61 -6.66 -9.37 4.23
N VAL A 62 -7.79 -10.05 4.19
CA VAL A 62 -8.56 -10.43 5.39
C VAL A 62 -8.19 -11.87 5.72
N PRO A 63 -7.28 -12.11 6.67
CA PRO A 63 -6.86 -13.46 7.03
C PRO A 63 -8.03 -14.33 7.51
N PRO A 64 -8.07 -15.61 7.14
CA PRO A 64 -7.10 -16.29 6.27
C PRO A 64 -7.43 -16.16 4.78
N LEU A 65 -6.43 -15.90 3.96
CA LEU A 65 -6.41 -16.13 2.51
C LEU A 65 -7.55 -15.46 1.68
N ARG A 66 -8.10 -14.34 2.12
CA ARG A 66 -9.13 -13.60 1.39
C ARG A 66 -8.67 -12.17 1.08
N PHE A 67 -8.92 -11.72 -0.12
CA PHE A 67 -8.65 -10.33 -0.51
C PHE A 67 -9.83 -9.42 -0.14
N ALA A 68 -9.54 -8.24 0.40
CA ALA A 68 -10.51 -7.19 0.69
C ALA A 68 -10.70 -6.33 -0.56
N THR A 69 -11.91 -6.27 -1.08
CA THR A 69 -12.23 -5.56 -2.33
C THR A 69 -11.79 -4.10 -2.30
N GLU A 70 -12.15 -3.37 -1.25
CA GLU A 70 -11.82 -1.93 -1.11
C GLU A 70 -10.31 -1.71 -1.03
N SER A 71 -9.60 -2.55 -0.29
CA SER A 71 -8.13 -2.47 -0.19
C SER A 71 -7.43 -2.79 -1.51
N CYS A 72 -7.96 -3.75 -2.28
CA CYS A 72 -7.46 -4.04 -3.63
C CYS A 72 -7.68 -2.87 -4.58
N GLN A 73 -8.85 -2.22 -4.54
CA GLN A 73 -9.13 -1.02 -5.34
C GLN A 73 -8.17 0.14 -5.01
N VAL A 74 -7.89 0.37 -3.72
CA VAL A 74 -6.86 1.35 -3.30
C VAL A 74 -5.49 0.98 -3.85
N MET A 75 -5.11 -0.29 -3.79
CA MET A 75 -3.84 -0.78 -4.31
C MET A 75 -3.75 -0.59 -5.83
N GLU A 76 -4.82 -0.87 -6.57
CA GLU A 76 -4.90 -0.66 -8.03
C GLU A 76 -4.66 0.81 -8.39
N GLU A 77 -5.33 1.74 -7.71
CA GLU A 77 -5.14 3.17 -7.95
C GLU A 77 -3.72 3.64 -7.59
N ALA A 78 -3.13 3.12 -6.52
CA ALA A 78 -1.75 3.40 -6.16
C ALA A 78 -0.77 2.92 -7.24
N VAL A 79 -0.94 1.70 -7.76
CA VAL A 79 -0.13 1.13 -8.84
C VAL A 79 -0.27 1.94 -10.15
N LYS A 80 -1.49 2.32 -10.54
CA LYS A 80 -1.75 3.18 -11.71
C LYS A 80 -1.02 4.52 -11.59
N ALA A 81 -1.06 5.11 -10.41
CA ALA A 81 -0.41 6.39 -10.10
C ALA A 81 1.11 6.31 -9.94
N GLY A 82 1.70 5.12 -10.01
CA GLY A 82 3.14 4.91 -9.84
C GLY A 82 3.62 5.03 -8.39
N MET A 83 2.72 4.94 -7.42
CA MET A 83 3.05 4.95 -5.99
C MET A 83 3.51 3.55 -5.55
N PRO A 84 4.70 3.39 -4.96
CA PRO A 84 5.13 2.11 -4.39
C PRO A 84 4.11 1.56 -3.40
N VAL A 85 3.96 0.24 -3.36
CA VAL A 85 3.01 -0.43 -2.47
C VAL A 85 3.75 -1.28 -1.45
N LEU A 86 3.45 -1.08 -0.17
CA LEU A 86 3.83 -2.00 0.90
C LEU A 86 2.70 -3.00 1.10
N LEU A 87 2.97 -4.25 0.77
CA LEU A 87 2.05 -5.38 0.90
C LEU A 87 2.18 -5.99 2.29
N LEU A 88 1.09 -5.97 3.05
CA LEU A 88 1.05 -6.44 4.43
C LEU A 88 0.05 -7.58 4.60
N SER A 89 0.43 -8.55 5.43
CA SER A 89 -0.48 -9.52 6.03
C SER A 89 -0.48 -9.34 7.55
N ALA A 90 -1.62 -9.53 8.18
CA ALA A 90 -1.82 -9.36 9.63
C ALA A 90 -2.52 -10.58 10.27
N GLY A 91 -2.16 -11.78 9.86
CA GLY A 91 -2.67 -13.01 10.43
C GLY A 91 -2.23 -13.18 11.89
N GLN A 92 -3.17 -13.56 12.78
CA GLN A 92 -2.91 -13.82 14.19
C GLN A 92 -2.78 -15.31 14.44
N ALA A 93 -1.62 -15.75 14.92
CA ALA A 93 -1.39 -17.16 15.24
C ALA A 93 -2.41 -17.68 16.27
N GLY A 94 -3.04 -18.80 15.97
CA GLY A 94 -4.07 -19.41 16.80
C GLY A 94 -5.48 -18.81 16.64
N ALA A 95 -5.65 -17.75 15.84
CA ALA A 95 -6.94 -17.12 15.56
C ALA A 95 -7.25 -17.09 14.05
N THR A 96 -6.57 -16.26 13.29
CA THR A 96 -6.74 -16.10 11.84
C THR A 96 -5.56 -16.70 11.04
N ALA A 97 -4.64 -17.34 11.73
CA ALA A 97 -3.54 -18.12 11.19
C ALA A 97 -3.34 -19.38 12.07
N PRO A 98 -2.64 -20.41 11.59
CA PRO A 98 -2.34 -21.61 12.39
C PRO A 98 -1.67 -21.27 13.72
N ALA A 99 -1.97 -22.06 14.77
CA ALA A 99 -1.33 -21.88 16.07
C ALA A 99 0.18 -22.18 16.03
N ALA A 100 0.60 -23.11 15.17
CA ALA A 100 2.01 -23.38 14.95
C ALA A 100 2.68 -22.21 14.22
N ILE A 101 3.75 -21.67 14.79
CA ILE A 101 4.45 -20.49 14.26
C ILE A 101 4.89 -20.69 12.80
N ALA A 102 5.45 -21.85 12.46
CA ALA A 102 5.83 -22.16 11.09
C ALA A 102 4.64 -22.09 10.11
N GLY A 103 3.45 -22.56 10.54
CA GLY A 103 2.23 -22.44 9.74
C GLY A 103 1.74 -21.01 9.60
N ALA A 104 1.83 -20.20 10.66
CA ALA A 104 1.48 -18.78 10.62
C ALA A 104 2.39 -18.00 9.66
N ILE A 105 3.69 -18.26 9.70
CA ILE A 105 4.68 -17.64 8.79
C ILE A 105 4.40 -18.08 7.35
N ALA A 106 4.14 -19.35 7.09
CA ALA A 106 3.84 -19.85 5.76
C ALA A 106 2.57 -19.22 5.18
N GLN A 107 1.52 -19.05 5.99
CA GLN A 107 0.30 -18.36 5.57
C GLN A 107 0.58 -16.88 5.26
N ALA A 108 1.21 -16.14 6.16
CA ALA A 108 1.52 -14.74 5.97
C ALA A 108 2.36 -14.50 4.71
N LEU A 109 3.38 -15.34 4.49
CA LEU A 109 4.21 -15.26 3.30
C LEU A 109 3.41 -15.58 2.03
N SER A 110 2.52 -16.58 2.06
CA SER A 110 1.66 -16.91 0.92
C SER A 110 0.73 -15.75 0.57
N GLU A 111 0.14 -15.09 1.56
CA GLU A 111 -0.73 -13.93 1.38
C GLU A 111 0.01 -12.76 0.75
N VAL A 112 1.21 -12.44 1.24
CA VAL A 112 2.04 -11.35 0.71
C VAL A 112 2.52 -11.65 -0.72
N ILE A 113 2.95 -12.88 -1.00
CA ILE A 113 3.34 -13.31 -2.36
C ILE A 113 2.16 -13.22 -3.32
N ALA A 114 0.96 -13.61 -2.89
CA ALA A 114 -0.24 -13.48 -3.71
C ALA A 114 -0.51 -12.01 -4.10
N GLY A 115 -0.33 -11.07 -3.16
CA GLY A 115 -0.39 -9.64 -3.45
C GLY A 115 0.69 -9.17 -4.42
N LEU A 116 1.91 -9.67 -4.28
CA LEU A 116 3.01 -9.36 -5.20
C LEU A 116 2.71 -9.84 -6.63
N ILE A 117 2.17 -11.06 -6.77
CA ILE A 117 1.72 -11.60 -8.06
C ILE A 117 0.62 -10.71 -8.65
N TYR A 118 -0.35 -10.31 -7.83
CA TYR A 118 -1.44 -9.44 -8.27
C TYR A 118 -0.94 -8.07 -8.78
N VAL A 119 -0.05 -7.40 -8.03
CA VAL A 119 0.54 -6.13 -8.46
C VAL A 119 1.37 -6.31 -9.73
N ASN A 120 2.18 -7.38 -9.83
CA ASN A 120 2.99 -7.63 -11.01
C ASN A 120 2.13 -7.96 -12.25
N ALA A 121 0.97 -8.60 -12.07
CA ALA A 121 0.02 -8.84 -13.17
C ALA A 121 -0.60 -7.55 -13.69
N MET A 122 -0.85 -6.55 -12.83
CA MET A 122 -1.33 -5.23 -13.23
C MET A 122 -0.24 -4.39 -13.91
N LYS A 123 0.95 -4.39 -13.34
CA LYS A 123 2.09 -3.60 -13.82
C LYS A 123 3.41 -4.33 -13.55
N PRO A 124 3.95 -5.04 -14.55
CA PRO A 124 5.23 -5.73 -14.41
C PRO A 124 6.35 -4.81 -13.92
N GLY A 125 7.08 -5.24 -12.90
CA GLY A 125 8.19 -4.48 -12.33
C GLY A 125 7.79 -3.28 -11.45
N HIS A 126 6.52 -3.16 -11.05
CA HIS A 126 6.11 -2.11 -10.12
C HIS A 126 6.81 -2.27 -8.75
N PRO A 127 7.34 -1.17 -8.15
CA PRO A 127 8.05 -1.26 -6.88
C PRO A 127 7.11 -1.67 -5.74
N CYS A 128 7.43 -2.80 -5.09
CA CYS A 128 6.73 -3.33 -3.95
C CYS A 128 7.68 -3.51 -2.77
N ILE A 129 7.17 -3.24 -1.58
CA ILE A 129 7.80 -3.60 -0.31
C ILE A 129 6.92 -4.70 0.30
N VAL A 130 7.52 -5.72 0.85
CA VAL A 130 6.81 -6.83 1.50
C VAL A 130 7.06 -6.82 2.99
N GLY A 131 6.01 -7.06 3.78
CA GLY A 131 6.09 -7.12 5.24
C GLY A 131 5.00 -7.99 5.84
N THR A 132 5.26 -8.52 7.03
CA THR A 132 4.31 -9.31 7.83
C THR A 132 4.38 -8.86 9.26
#